data_cd57eea71f312d5690d3f5ed097b8804
#
_entry.id   cd57eea71f312d5690d3f5ed097b8804
#
_cell.length_a   1.000
_cell.length_b   1.000
_cell.length_c   1.000
_cell.angle_alpha   90.00
_cell.angle_beta   90.00
_cell.angle_gamma   90.00
#
_symmetry.space_group_name_H-M   'P 1'
#
loop_
_entity.id
_entity.type
_entity.pdbx_description
1 polymer ?
#
loop_
_entity_poly.entity_id
_entity_poly.type
_entity_poly.pdbx_seq_one_letter_code
_entity_poly.pdbx_strand_id
1 'polypeptide(L)'
;LQTFFKYNWLVREDWFRWCEELTEEELLQNRTGGMGSILHTLFHIIDVEWSWIRLLQGKTDFQESFDEYNSLEKVRKLEAAFHLDVESFVNQWDDSMEERILHIPLANGSMETHTWGEVIRHTIAHEIHHIGQLSIWAREMGRAPVSANLIRRGLSSSLKDSVGAQINKETFK
;
A
#
# COMPACT_ATOMS: atom_id res chain seq x y z
N LEU A 1 -8.30 5.74 9.88
CA LEU A 1 -8.12 5.34 8.47
C LEU A 1 -6.77 5.80 7.93
N GLN A 2 -6.50 7.10 7.89
CA GLN A 2 -5.27 7.71 7.35
C GLN A 2 -3.98 7.11 7.92
N THR A 3 -3.97 6.75 9.20
CA THR A 3 -2.82 6.12 9.87
C THR A 3 -2.45 4.77 9.23
N PHE A 4 -3.43 4.00 8.80
CA PHE A 4 -3.17 2.71 8.14
C PHE A 4 -2.65 2.88 6.70
N PHE A 5 -3.11 3.87 5.95
CA PHE A 5 -2.52 4.21 4.66
C PHE A 5 -1.05 4.64 4.82
N LYS A 6 -0.77 5.55 5.75
CA LYS A 6 0.62 5.95 6.05
C LYS A 6 1.50 4.77 6.46
N TYR A 7 0.93 3.83 7.22
CA TYR A 7 1.63 2.58 7.57
C TYR A 7 1.95 1.75 6.32
N ASN A 8 0.97 1.53 5.45
CA ASN A 8 1.14 0.77 4.21
C ASN A 8 2.22 1.40 3.33
N TRP A 9 2.16 2.70 3.08
CA TRP A 9 3.16 3.42 2.28
C TRP A 9 4.56 3.34 2.86
N LEU A 10 4.72 3.45 4.18
CA LEU A 10 6.03 3.28 4.83
C LEU A 10 6.57 1.86 4.67
N VAL A 11 5.73 0.84 4.83
CA VAL A 11 6.14 -0.56 4.66
C VAL A 11 6.46 -0.86 3.20
N ARG A 12 5.67 -0.32 2.26
CA ARG A 12 5.92 -0.44 0.82
C ARG A 12 7.26 0.18 0.42
N GLU A 13 7.56 1.37 0.92
CA GLU A 13 8.87 2.01 0.67
C GLU A 13 10.04 1.19 1.25
N ASP A 14 9.88 0.61 2.44
CA ASP A 14 10.87 -0.30 3.00
C ASP A 14 11.06 -1.56 2.12
N TRP A 15 9.97 -2.09 1.54
CA TRP A 15 10.04 -3.19 0.57
C TRP A 15 10.73 -2.79 -0.72
N PHE A 16 10.49 -1.60 -1.23
CA PHE A 16 11.22 -1.11 -2.41
C PHE A 16 12.72 -1.05 -2.15
N ARG A 17 13.15 -0.50 -1.01
CA ARG A 17 14.58 -0.48 -0.62
C ARG A 17 15.15 -1.88 -0.46
N TRP A 18 14.40 -2.78 0.13
CA TRP A 18 14.80 -4.18 0.26
C TRP A 18 14.99 -4.84 -1.12
N CYS A 19 14.14 -4.53 -2.07
CA CYS A 19 14.23 -5.03 -3.46
C CYS A 19 15.44 -4.47 -4.23
N GLU A 20 15.99 -3.32 -3.86
CA GLU A 20 17.19 -2.76 -4.49
C GLU A 20 18.43 -3.66 -4.35
N GLU A 21 18.43 -4.56 -3.37
CA GLU A 21 19.50 -5.54 -3.17
C GLU A 21 19.33 -6.83 -4.00
N LEU A 22 18.24 -6.96 -4.75
CA LEU A 22 17.91 -8.13 -5.55
C LEU A 22 18.25 -7.92 -7.03
N THR A 23 18.58 -9.03 -7.69
CA THR A 23 18.68 -9.06 -9.15
C THR A 23 17.29 -9.05 -9.80
N GLU A 24 17.20 -8.66 -11.07
CA GLU A 24 15.93 -8.75 -11.82
C GLU A 24 15.40 -10.18 -11.87
N GLU A 25 16.28 -11.19 -12.00
CA GLU A 25 15.90 -12.59 -11.96
C GLU A 25 15.24 -12.97 -10.64
N GLU A 26 15.81 -12.55 -9.49
CA GLU A 26 15.25 -12.79 -8.17
C GLU A 26 13.89 -12.10 -7.97
N LEU A 27 13.73 -10.88 -8.50
CA LEU A 27 12.49 -10.09 -8.43
C LEU A 27 11.35 -10.73 -9.25
N LEU A 28 11.69 -11.33 -10.41
CA LEU A 28 10.74 -11.94 -11.33
C LEU A 28 10.59 -13.46 -11.14
N GLN A 29 11.42 -14.07 -10.29
CA GLN A 29 11.39 -15.50 -10.05
C GLN A 29 9.97 -15.95 -9.64
N ASN A 30 9.46 -16.98 -10.35
CA ASN A 30 8.15 -17.55 -10.05
C ASN A 30 8.14 -18.22 -8.68
N ARG A 31 7.15 -17.89 -7.85
CA ARG A 31 6.96 -18.37 -6.49
C ARG A 31 5.54 -18.85 -6.28
N THR A 32 5.35 -19.72 -5.28
CA THR A 32 4.01 -20.22 -4.94
C THR A 32 3.20 -19.16 -4.21
N GLY A 33 1.98 -18.94 -4.66
CA GLY A 33 1.02 -18.00 -4.06
C GLY A 33 1.19 -16.56 -4.56
N GLY A 34 0.36 -15.66 -4.06
CA GLY A 34 0.31 -14.26 -4.44
C GLY A 34 0.18 -14.07 -5.95
N MET A 35 0.85 -13.05 -6.48
CA MET A 35 0.92 -12.76 -7.92
C MET A 35 2.06 -13.53 -8.61
N GLY A 36 2.66 -14.52 -7.95
CA GLY A 36 3.69 -15.38 -8.50
C GLY A 36 5.11 -14.82 -8.47
N SER A 37 5.34 -13.53 -8.24
CA SER A 37 6.67 -12.96 -8.05
C SER A 37 6.65 -11.74 -7.13
N ILE A 38 7.83 -11.37 -6.61
CA ILE A 38 7.99 -10.20 -5.73
C ILE A 38 7.58 -8.93 -6.49
N LEU A 39 8.12 -8.73 -7.69
CA LEU A 39 7.87 -7.53 -8.47
C LEU A 39 6.41 -7.42 -8.90
N HIS A 40 5.81 -8.52 -9.35
CA HIS A 40 4.39 -8.53 -9.73
C HIS A 40 3.48 -8.23 -8.54
N THR A 41 3.84 -8.72 -7.35
CA THR A 41 3.07 -8.44 -6.14
C THR A 41 3.15 -6.95 -5.74
N LEU A 42 4.32 -6.31 -5.85
CA LEU A 42 4.44 -4.87 -5.60
C LEU A 42 3.65 -4.05 -6.63
N PHE A 43 3.73 -4.41 -7.91
CA PHE A 43 2.89 -3.80 -8.95
C PHE A 43 1.40 -3.93 -8.62
N HIS A 44 0.95 -5.13 -8.27
CA HIS A 44 -0.45 -5.43 -7.98
C HIS A 44 -0.99 -4.65 -6.76
N ILE A 45 -0.18 -4.46 -5.72
CA ILE A 45 -0.56 -3.63 -4.57
C ILE A 45 -0.87 -2.20 -5.03
N ILE A 46 -0.02 -1.62 -5.87
CA ILE A 46 -0.17 -0.24 -6.38
C ILE A 46 -1.37 -0.15 -7.30
N ASP A 47 -1.49 -1.08 -8.23
CA ASP A 47 -2.59 -1.16 -9.18
C ASP A 47 -3.95 -1.23 -8.46
N VAL A 48 -4.09 -2.11 -7.49
CA VAL A 48 -5.33 -2.25 -6.70
C VAL A 48 -5.62 -1.01 -5.86
N GLU A 49 -4.63 -0.43 -5.19
CA GLU A 49 -4.82 0.82 -4.43
C GLU A 49 -5.30 1.93 -5.35
N TRP A 50 -4.65 2.11 -6.49
CA TRP A 50 -4.99 3.15 -7.46
C TRP A 50 -6.37 2.93 -8.08
N SER A 51 -6.67 1.71 -8.54
CA SER A 51 -7.94 1.36 -9.17
C SER A 51 -9.13 1.66 -8.24
N TRP A 52 -9.08 1.21 -7.00
CA TRP A 52 -10.17 1.47 -6.04
C TRP A 52 -10.33 2.96 -5.72
N ILE A 53 -9.24 3.70 -5.51
CA ILE A 53 -9.31 5.15 -5.26
C ILE A 53 -9.90 5.88 -6.48
N ARG A 54 -9.54 5.51 -7.71
CA ARG A 54 -10.13 6.09 -8.93
C ARG A 54 -11.63 5.82 -9.01
N LEU A 55 -12.07 4.61 -8.71
CA LEU A 55 -13.49 4.28 -8.70
C LEU A 55 -14.27 5.11 -7.67
N LEU A 56 -13.72 5.29 -6.46
CA LEU A 56 -14.31 6.18 -5.44
C LEU A 56 -14.35 7.65 -5.90
N GLN A 57 -13.40 8.09 -6.70
CA GLN A 57 -13.37 9.43 -7.31
C GLN A 57 -14.33 9.56 -8.52
N GLY A 58 -15.00 8.48 -8.95
CA GLY A 58 -15.82 8.46 -10.15
C GLY A 58 -15.02 8.53 -11.45
N LYS A 59 -13.74 8.17 -11.42
CA LYS A 59 -12.85 8.07 -12.58
C LYS A 59 -12.92 6.66 -13.18
N THR A 60 -12.52 6.53 -14.44
CA THR A 60 -12.36 5.21 -15.08
C THR A 60 -11.25 4.42 -14.38
N ASP A 61 -11.42 3.10 -14.32
CA ASP A 61 -10.44 2.19 -13.76
C ASP A 61 -9.08 2.30 -14.48
N PHE A 62 -8.02 2.00 -13.74
CA PHE A 62 -6.68 1.86 -14.27
C PHE A 62 -6.52 0.42 -14.74
N GLN A 63 -6.11 0.24 -15.99
CA GLN A 63 -5.95 -1.09 -16.59
C GLN A 63 -4.60 -1.17 -17.29
N GLU A 64 -3.54 -1.30 -16.50
CA GLU A 64 -2.20 -1.50 -17.00
C GLU A 64 -1.81 -2.99 -16.90
N SER A 65 -1.04 -3.45 -17.87
CA SER A 65 -0.49 -4.81 -17.84
C SER A 65 0.83 -4.84 -17.09
N PHE A 66 1.02 -5.82 -16.21
CA PHE A 66 2.31 -6.05 -15.54
C PHE A 66 3.47 -6.19 -16.54
N ASP A 67 3.22 -6.68 -17.75
CA ASP A 67 4.27 -6.85 -18.78
C ASP A 67 4.97 -5.53 -19.11
N GLU A 68 4.29 -4.40 -18.98
CA GLU A 68 4.85 -3.06 -19.17
C GLU A 68 5.70 -2.60 -17.97
N TYR A 69 5.52 -3.20 -16.79
CA TYR A 69 6.16 -2.83 -15.52
C TYR A 69 7.13 -3.90 -14.99
N ASN A 70 7.89 -4.50 -15.87
CA ASN A 70 8.77 -5.64 -15.60
C ASN A 70 10.13 -5.28 -14.98
N SER A 71 10.28 -4.11 -14.37
CA SER A 71 11.47 -3.74 -13.61
C SER A 71 11.10 -2.94 -12.34
N LEU A 72 11.96 -2.99 -11.34
CA LEU A 72 11.76 -2.26 -10.07
C LEU A 72 11.62 -0.76 -10.31
N GLU A 73 12.43 -0.20 -11.21
CA GLU A 73 12.39 1.22 -11.57
C GLU A 73 11.02 1.63 -12.12
N LYS A 74 10.44 0.81 -13.02
CA LYS A 74 9.12 1.09 -13.62
C LYS A 74 8.01 1.04 -12.57
N VAL A 75 8.05 0.04 -11.68
CA VAL A 75 7.05 -0.07 -10.59
C VAL A 75 7.17 1.09 -9.60
N ARG A 76 8.38 1.53 -9.25
CA ARG A 76 8.59 2.73 -8.42
C ARG A 76 8.10 4.01 -9.09
N LYS A 77 8.30 4.16 -10.41
CA LYS A 77 7.77 5.30 -11.17
C LYS A 77 6.24 5.32 -11.19
N LEU A 78 5.62 4.14 -11.33
CA LEU A 78 4.17 3.99 -11.28
C LEU A 78 3.64 4.45 -9.90
N GLU A 79 4.21 3.95 -8.82
CA GLU A 79 3.86 4.34 -7.46
C GLU A 79 3.98 5.85 -7.26
N ALA A 80 5.12 6.43 -7.64
CA ALA A 80 5.37 7.87 -7.52
C ALA A 80 4.37 8.73 -8.33
N ALA A 81 3.92 8.23 -9.50
CA ALA A 81 2.95 8.93 -10.32
C ALA A 81 1.55 9.00 -9.67
N PHE A 82 1.16 7.97 -8.91
CA PHE A 82 -0.18 7.85 -8.33
C PHE A 82 -0.26 8.28 -6.86
N HIS A 83 0.84 8.21 -6.15
CA HIS A 83 0.91 8.43 -4.70
C HIS A 83 0.25 9.74 -4.26
N LEU A 84 0.54 10.84 -4.95
CA LEU A 84 0.01 12.17 -4.58
C LEU A 84 -1.52 12.27 -4.72
N ASP A 85 -2.09 11.61 -5.73
CA ASP A 85 -3.56 11.60 -5.92
C ASP A 85 -4.24 10.73 -4.85
N VAL A 86 -3.65 9.57 -4.53
CA VAL A 86 -4.11 8.70 -3.45
C VAL A 86 -4.00 9.40 -2.09
N GLU A 87 -2.85 9.99 -1.79
CA GLU A 87 -2.62 10.72 -0.53
C GLU A 87 -3.60 11.88 -0.38
N SER A 88 -3.82 12.64 -1.45
CA SER A 88 -4.79 13.75 -1.45
C SER A 88 -6.20 13.25 -1.13
N PHE A 89 -6.65 12.17 -1.74
CA PHE A 89 -7.95 11.58 -1.49
C PHE A 89 -8.08 11.09 -0.04
N VAL A 90 -7.08 10.35 0.44
CA VAL A 90 -7.04 9.80 1.81
C VAL A 90 -7.02 10.92 2.86
N ASN A 91 -6.31 12.01 2.62
CA ASN A 91 -6.25 13.15 3.55
C ASN A 91 -7.57 13.93 3.62
N GLN A 92 -8.40 13.87 2.58
CA GLN A 92 -9.74 14.48 2.52
C GLN A 92 -10.84 13.57 3.09
N TRP A 93 -10.51 12.34 3.44
CA TRP A 93 -11.47 11.39 3.97
C TRP A 93 -12.04 11.83 5.30
N ASP A 94 -13.36 11.80 5.44
CA ASP A 94 -14.09 11.99 6.67
C ASP A 94 -15.17 10.91 6.87
N ASP A 95 -15.70 10.81 8.08
CA ASP A 95 -16.66 9.77 8.46
C ASP A 95 -17.98 9.84 7.67
N SER A 96 -18.34 11.01 7.11
CA SER A 96 -19.53 11.14 6.27
C SER A 96 -19.42 10.42 4.91
N MET A 97 -18.20 10.01 4.53
CA MET A 97 -17.95 9.25 3.30
C MET A 97 -18.21 7.76 3.48
N GLU A 98 -18.20 7.24 4.71
CA GLU A 98 -18.29 5.80 5.01
C GLU A 98 -19.50 5.12 4.36
N GLU A 99 -20.66 5.76 4.45
CA GLU A 99 -21.94 5.21 4.00
C GLU A 99 -22.28 5.56 2.53
N ARG A 100 -21.40 6.27 1.82
CA ARG A 100 -21.60 6.53 0.39
C ARG A 100 -21.58 5.22 -0.37
N ILE A 101 -22.38 5.12 -1.42
CA ILE A 101 -22.50 3.91 -2.21
C ILE A 101 -21.70 4.04 -3.51
N LEU A 102 -20.89 3.04 -3.79
CA LEU A 102 -20.22 2.81 -5.06
C LEU A 102 -21.02 1.76 -5.85
N HIS A 103 -21.36 2.08 -7.09
CA HIS A 103 -21.98 1.15 -8.02
C HIS A 103 -21.00 0.83 -9.14
N ILE A 104 -20.74 -0.46 -9.36
CA ILE A 104 -19.82 -0.94 -10.40
C ILE A 104 -20.62 -1.77 -11.40
N PRO A 105 -20.80 -1.31 -12.65
CA PRO A 105 -21.43 -2.11 -13.68
C PRO A 105 -20.51 -3.26 -14.09
N LEU A 106 -21.03 -4.48 -14.07
CA LEU A 106 -20.31 -5.68 -14.50
C LEU A 106 -20.59 -5.99 -15.98
N ALA A 107 -19.66 -6.69 -16.62
CA ALA A 107 -19.75 -7.05 -18.04
C ALA A 107 -20.98 -7.92 -18.38
N ASN A 108 -21.54 -8.64 -17.40
CA ASN A 108 -22.76 -9.44 -17.55
C ASN A 108 -24.06 -8.62 -17.43
N GLY A 109 -23.97 -7.30 -17.26
CA GLY A 109 -25.09 -6.37 -17.10
C GLY A 109 -25.64 -6.26 -15.68
N SER A 110 -25.08 -6.99 -14.71
CA SER A 110 -25.42 -6.79 -13.29
C SER A 110 -24.64 -5.62 -12.68
N MET A 111 -25.06 -5.21 -11.50
CA MET A 111 -24.43 -4.14 -10.73
C MET A 111 -23.85 -4.71 -9.43
N GLU A 112 -22.56 -4.49 -9.20
CA GLU A 112 -21.94 -4.71 -7.91
C GLU A 112 -22.04 -3.43 -7.07
N THR A 113 -22.29 -3.56 -5.78
CA THR A 113 -22.54 -2.41 -4.90
C THR A 113 -21.80 -2.58 -3.59
N HIS A 114 -21.03 -1.56 -3.24
CA HIS A 114 -20.26 -1.49 -2.00
C HIS A 114 -20.43 -0.15 -1.31
N THR A 115 -20.25 -0.09 0.01
CA THR A 115 -20.02 1.19 0.67
C THR A 115 -18.60 1.66 0.41
N TRP A 116 -18.38 2.97 0.42
CA TRP A 116 -17.03 3.53 0.33
C TRP A 116 -16.14 3.06 1.48
N GLY A 117 -16.73 2.92 2.68
CA GLY A 117 -16.04 2.39 3.86
C GLY A 117 -15.53 0.96 3.68
N GLU A 118 -16.31 0.07 3.02
CA GLU A 118 -15.86 -1.28 2.69
C GLU A 118 -14.68 -1.24 1.71
N VAL A 119 -14.79 -0.46 0.65
CA VAL A 119 -13.76 -0.33 -0.39
C VAL A 119 -12.44 0.16 0.21
N ILE A 120 -12.48 1.23 0.98
CA ILE A 120 -11.26 1.83 1.54
C ILE A 120 -10.57 0.91 2.56
N ARG A 121 -11.35 0.16 3.35
CA ARG A 121 -10.80 -0.86 4.27
C ARG A 121 -10.27 -2.06 3.53
N HIS A 122 -10.93 -2.47 2.43
CA HIS A 122 -10.43 -3.52 1.56
C HIS A 122 -9.05 -3.14 1.00
N THR A 123 -8.88 -1.94 0.49
CA THR A 123 -7.61 -1.44 -0.04
C THR A 123 -6.48 -1.55 1.00
N ILE A 124 -6.75 -1.15 2.25
CA ILE A 124 -5.77 -1.29 3.35
C ILE A 124 -5.44 -2.76 3.62
N ALA A 125 -6.46 -3.60 3.80
CA ALA A 125 -6.29 -5.02 4.15
C ALA A 125 -5.60 -5.81 3.04
N HIS A 126 -5.86 -5.47 1.77
CA HIS A 126 -5.27 -6.07 0.58
C HIS A 126 -3.74 -5.92 0.58
N GLU A 127 -3.22 -4.71 0.81
CA GLU A 127 -1.78 -4.50 0.88
C GLU A 127 -1.15 -5.25 2.05
N ILE A 128 -1.77 -5.21 3.25
CA ILE A 128 -1.28 -5.94 4.43
C ILE A 128 -1.19 -7.45 4.14
N HIS A 129 -2.18 -8.01 3.43
CA HIS A 129 -2.18 -9.41 3.00
C HIS A 129 -0.97 -9.73 2.12
N HIS A 130 -0.70 -8.92 1.10
CA HIS A 130 0.42 -9.12 0.18
C HIS A 130 1.79 -8.90 0.82
N ILE A 131 1.90 -7.96 1.76
CA ILE A 131 3.12 -7.78 2.57
C ILE A 131 3.45 -9.05 3.36
N GLY A 132 2.43 -9.77 3.85
CA GLY A 132 2.62 -11.08 4.49
C GLY A 132 3.23 -12.11 3.53
N GLN A 133 2.79 -12.14 2.27
CA GLN A 133 3.35 -13.03 1.24
C GLN A 133 4.81 -12.68 0.90
N LEU A 134 5.12 -11.41 0.69
CA LEU A 134 6.50 -10.94 0.48
C LEU A 134 7.41 -11.37 1.64
N SER A 135 6.92 -11.32 2.88
CA SER A 135 7.67 -11.72 4.07
C SER A 135 8.01 -13.21 4.10
N ILE A 136 7.16 -14.08 3.53
CA ILE A 136 7.43 -15.50 3.38
C ILE A 136 8.54 -15.70 2.35
N TRP A 137 8.42 -15.12 1.19
CA TRP A 137 9.40 -15.24 0.10
C TRP A 137 10.79 -14.71 0.46
N ALA A 138 10.85 -13.61 1.23
CA ALA A 138 12.14 -13.12 1.76
C ALA A 138 12.84 -14.19 2.61
N ARG A 139 12.09 -14.89 3.49
CA ARG A 139 12.66 -15.96 4.33
C ARG A 139 13.07 -17.19 3.51
N GLU A 140 12.30 -17.57 2.48
CA GLU A 140 12.68 -18.63 1.55
C GLU A 140 13.99 -18.34 0.82
N MET A 141 14.27 -17.05 0.57
CA MET A 141 15.55 -16.59 0.01
C MET A 141 16.67 -16.51 1.06
N GLY A 142 16.43 -16.87 2.32
CA GLY A 142 17.40 -16.73 3.41
C GLY A 142 17.66 -15.29 3.84
N ARG A 143 16.79 -14.34 3.47
CA ARG A 143 16.90 -12.91 3.81
C ARG A 143 15.94 -12.52 4.93
N ALA A 144 16.33 -11.57 5.76
CA ALA A 144 15.43 -10.98 6.74
C ALA A 144 14.34 -10.17 6.01
N PRO A 145 13.05 -10.40 6.30
CA PRO A 145 11.98 -9.60 5.70
C PRO A 145 11.92 -8.19 6.29
N VAL A 146 11.28 -7.30 5.57
CA VAL A 146 10.88 -5.99 6.09
C VAL A 146 9.99 -6.17 7.32
N SER A 147 10.17 -5.33 8.34
CA SER A 147 9.31 -5.33 9.52
C SER A 147 7.91 -4.81 9.19
N ALA A 148 6.89 -5.63 9.40
CA ALA A 148 5.49 -5.24 9.28
C ALA A 148 4.89 -4.72 10.60
N ASN A 149 5.70 -4.35 11.59
CA ASN A 149 5.20 -3.81 12.86
C ASN A 149 4.60 -2.41 12.66
N LEU A 150 3.34 -2.23 13.04
CA LEU A 150 2.68 -0.92 13.07
C LEU A 150 3.23 -0.04 14.21
N ILE A 151 3.49 -0.64 15.37
CA ILE A 151 4.08 0.06 16.53
C ILE A 151 5.52 0.47 16.24
N ARG A 152 5.98 1.58 16.84
CA ARG A 152 7.32 2.17 16.68
C ARG A 152 7.61 2.77 15.29
N ARG A 153 6.57 3.00 14.45
CA ARG A 153 6.72 3.71 13.17
C ARG A 153 6.49 5.23 13.26
N GLY A 154 6.31 5.76 14.47
CA GLY A 154 6.10 7.20 14.68
C GLY A 154 4.78 7.73 14.12
N LEU A 155 3.79 6.86 13.92
CA LEU A 155 2.48 7.20 13.34
C LEU A 155 1.49 7.76 14.36
N SER A 156 1.80 7.70 15.67
CA SER A 156 0.97 8.27 16.73
C SER A 156 1.38 9.72 17.02
N SER A 157 0.47 10.67 16.85
CA SER A 157 0.69 12.09 17.14
C SER A 157 0.96 12.33 18.63
N SER A 158 0.35 11.56 19.54
CA SER A 158 0.49 11.71 20.98
C SER A 158 1.87 11.36 21.55
N LEU A 159 2.70 10.57 20.81
CA LEU A 159 4.05 10.24 21.24
C LEU A 159 5.08 11.33 20.86
N LYS A 160 4.82 12.14 19.84
CA LYS A 160 5.71 13.26 19.46
C LYS A 160 5.72 14.35 20.52
N ASP A 161 4.57 14.60 21.15
CA ASP A 161 4.43 15.62 22.19
C ASP A 161 5.06 15.18 23.53
N SER A 162 5.05 13.89 23.86
CA SER A 162 5.63 13.35 25.09
C SER A 162 7.15 13.27 25.05
N VAL A 163 7.76 12.98 23.92
CA VAL A 163 9.24 12.96 23.74
C VAL A 163 9.80 14.38 23.74
N GLY A 164 9.11 15.35 23.10
CA GLY A 164 9.51 16.75 23.15
C GLY A 164 9.42 17.36 24.56
N ALA A 165 8.47 16.93 25.39
CA ALA A 165 8.32 17.39 26.77
C ALA A 165 9.38 16.80 27.73
N GLN A 166 9.92 15.61 27.46
CA GLN A 166 11.01 15.03 28.27
C GLN A 166 12.37 15.65 27.97
N ILE A 167 12.66 15.99 26.72
CA ILE A 167 13.95 16.61 26.35
C ILE A 167 14.10 18.01 26.98
N ASN A 168 13.00 18.76 27.14
CA ASN A 168 13.02 20.07 27.78
C ASN A 168 13.18 20.06 29.33
N LYS A 169 13.04 18.89 29.98
CA LYS A 169 13.20 18.78 31.43
C LYS A 169 14.60 18.35 31.91
N GLU A 170 15.42 17.81 31.02
CA GLU A 170 16.78 17.33 31.35
C GLU A 170 17.88 18.35 31.02
N THR A 171 17.57 19.48 30.41
CA THR A 171 18.57 20.50 30.01
C THR A 171 18.76 21.60 31.06
N PHE A 172 18.11 21.52 32.23
CA PHE A 172 18.30 22.45 33.34
C PHE A 172 18.44 21.70 34.69
N LYS A 173 19.61 21.04 34.88
CA LYS A 173 20.19 20.80 36.21
C LYS A 173 21.72 20.76 36.12
#